data_a00c2e9d0d0700de2ed538232d73dc1b
#
_entry.id   a00c2e9d0d0700de2ed538232d73dc1b
#
_cell.length_a   1.000
_cell.length_b   1.000
_cell.length_c   1.000
_cell.angle_alpha   90.00
_cell.angle_beta   90.00
_cell.angle_gamma   90.00
#
_symmetry.space_group_name_H-M   'P 1'
#
loop_
_entity.id
_entity.type
_entity.pdbx_description
1 polymer ?
#
loop_
_entity_poly.entity_id
_entity_poly.type
_entity_poly.pdbx_seq_one_letter_code
_entity_poly.pdbx_strand_id
1 'polypeptide(L)'
;MIEGALLHPEISTPAALIDETRMMRNITRMQQRMDALGVRLRPHVKTTKCVEVARRQRDAGASGITVSTLKEAEQFFAAGFTDVLYAVCIPPAKLDRALALRRRGCALTILVDSMLAASAVVAKGGAEKHVFDVMIEVDSDGHRSGVKADDPKLVEIASVLHDGGATLKGVMTHAGSSYDLDTPEALQRLAEQERHECVRAAEKLRAAGRPCPEVSVGSTPTALSATKLDGVTEVRAGVYAVFDLVMANVGVCVPQDVALSVLTTVIGHQAEKGWTIVDAGWMAMSRDRGTQRQKVDYGYGAVCDADGNLLEGLVVAGANQEHGIVSRTDGKVDPDMATRLPIGSRLRILPNHACATGAQFSEYQAITAHGVAQQWRRFDGW
;
A
#
# COMPACT_ATOMS: atom_id res chain seq x y z
N MET A 1 23.85 -20.57 23.35
CA MET A 1 24.47 -19.36 22.74
C MET A 1 24.00 -19.33 21.31
N ILE A 2 23.13 -18.38 20.98
CA ILE A 2 22.77 -18.13 19.56
C ILE A 2 23.95 -17.30 19.04
N GLU A 3 24.92 -17.95 18.37
CA GLU A 3 25.89 -17.27 17.53
C GLU A 3 25.15 -16.71 16.29
N GLY A 4 24.31 -15.71 16.51
CA GLY A 4 23.82 -14.87 15.44
C GLY A 4 24.96 -13.93 15.08
N ALA A 5 25.68 -14.22 13.99
CA ALA A 5 26.49 -13.21 13.34
C ALA A 5 25.65 -11.95 13.28
N LEU A 6 26.18 -10.81 13.77
CA LEU A 6 25.47 -9.50 13.72
C LEU A 6 25.10 -9.23 12.27
N LEU A 7 23.83 -9.48 11.91
CA LEU A 7 23.37 -9.28 10.54
C LEU A 7 23.58 -7.79 10.21
N HIS A 8 24.50 -7.51 9.31
CA HIS A 8 24.83 -6.16 8.87
C HIS A 8 25.20 -5.21 10.03
N PRO A 9 26.32 -5.43 10.74
CA PRO A 9 26.76 -4.57 11.84
C PRO A 9 26.93 -3.10 11.41
N GLU A 10 27.13 -2.85 10.12
CA GLU A 10 27.24 -1.53 9.51
C GLU A 10 25.94 -0.74 9.46
N ILE A 11 24.76 -1.39 9.59
CA ILE A 11 23.47 -0.69 9.57
C ILE A 11 23.20 -0.12 10.96
N SER A 12 23.12 1.20 11.08
CA SER A 12 22.69 1.87 12.30
C SER A 12 21.22 1.62 12.59
N THR A 13 20.86 1.44 13.87
CA THR A 13 19.47 1.28 14.32
C THR A 13 18.92 2.60 14.90
N PRO A 14 17.60 2.84 14.79
CA PRO A 14 16.64 2.04 14.07
C PRO A 14 16.72 2.24 12.55
N ALA A 15 16.44 1.18 11.76
CA ALA A 15 16.42 1.24 10.30
C ALA A 15 15.26 0.42 9.70
N ALA A 16 14.71 0.91 8.60
CA ALA A 16 13.70 0.14 7.85
C ALA A 16 14.40 -0.86 6.92
N LEU A 17 14.11 -2.15 7.10
CA LEU A 17 14.61 -3.23 6.25
C LEU A 17 13.55 -3.70 5.27
N ILE A 18 13.96 -4.01 4.04
CA ILE A 18 13.17 -4.80 3.09
C ILE A 18 13.88 -6.14 2.84
N ASP A 19 13.24 -7.23 3.17
CA ASP A 19 13.63 -8.57 2.74
C ASP A 19 13.26 -8.73 1.26
N GLU A 20 14.25 -8.64 0.37
CA GLU A 20 14.03 -8.68 -1.07
C GLU A 20 13.47 -10.04 -1.53
N THR A 21 13.87 -11.14 -0.88
CA THR A 21 13.39 -12.48 -1.22
C THR A 21 11.90 -12.62 -0.92
N ARG A 22 11.47 -12.17 0.27
CA ARG A 22 10.04 -12.17 0.64
C ARG A 22 9.23 -11.25 -0.27
N MET A 23 9.75 -10.04 -0.52
CA MET A 23 9.11 -9.07 -1.40
C MET A 23 8.93 -9.61 -2.81
N MET A 24 9.96 -10.22 -3.40
CA MET A 24 9.88 -10.79 -4.76
C MET A 24 8.88 -11.95 -4.84
N ARG A 25 8.83 -12.82 -3.81
CA ARG A 25 7.81 -13.87 -3.72
C ARG A 25 6.40 -13.28 -3.72
N ASN A 26 6.17 -12.22 -2.96
CA ASN A 26 4.89 -11.55 -2.88
C ASN A 26 4.50 -10.88 -4.21
N ILE A 27 5.45 -10.22 -4.87
CA ILE A 27 5.27 -9.59 -6.18
C ILE A 27 4.89 -10.63 -7.22
N THR A 28 5.66 -11.72 -7.30
CA THR A 28 5.41 -12.81 -8.24
C THR A 28 4.05 -13.47 -8.00
N ARG A 29 3.68 -13.75 -6.74
CA ARG A 29 2.38 -14.32 -6.38
C ARG A 29 1.21 -13.46 -6.86
N MET A 30 1.28 -12.16 -6.65
CA MET A 30 0.21 -11.24 -7.08
C MET A 30 0.14 -11.16 -8.60
N GLN A 31 1.27 -11.03 -9.31
CA GLN A 31 1.29 -10.96 -10.77
C GLN A 31 0.69 -12.22 -11.38
N GLN A 32 1.17 -13.40 -10.99
CA GLN A 32 0.66 -14.69 -11.48
C GLN A 32 -0.84 -14.85 -11.24
N ARG A 33 -1.34 -14.35 -10.11
CA ARG A 33 -2.77 -14.39 -9.82
C ARG A 33 -3.57 -13.50 -10.78
N MET A 34 -3.09 -12.28 -11.07
CA MET A 34 -3.78 -11.38 -12.00
C MET A 34 -3.73 -11.90 -13.42
N ASP A 35 -2.60 -12.50 -13.83
CA ASP A 35 -2.46 -13.18 -15.12
C ASP A 35 -3.46 -14.34 -15.26
N ALA A 36 -3.61 -15.16 -14.21
CA ALA A 36 -4.58 -16.26 -14.18
C ALA A 36 -6.04 -15.80 -14.23
N LEU A 37 -6.34 -14.58 -13.72
CA LEU A 37 -7.67 -13.97 -13.80
C LEU A 37 -7.88 -13.14 -15.07
N GLY A 38 -6.89 -13.07 -15.96
CA GLY A 38 -6.96 -12.39 -17.26
C GLY A 38 -7.03 -10.86 -17.18
N VAL A 39 -6.49 -10.26 -16.12
CA VAL A 39 -6.51 -8.80 -15.90
C VAL A 39 -5.11 -8.25 -15.70
N ARG A 40 -4.91 -6.97 -16.05
CA ARG A 40 -3.64 -6.28 -15.81
C ARG A 40 -3.47 -5.96 -14.31
N LEU A 41 -2.25 -6.06 -13.79
CA LEU A 41 -1.89 -5.52 -12.49
C LEU A 41 -1.31 -4.11 -12.65
N ARG A 42 -1.89 -3.12 -11.98
CA ARG A 42 -1.36 -1.76 -11.86
C ARG A 42 -1.03 -1.48 -10.38
N PRO A 43 0.21 -1.67 -9.94
CA PRO A 43 0.59 -1.51 -8.53
C PRO A 43 0.31 -0.10 -8.01
N HIS A 44 -0.18 -0.02 -6.76
CA HIS A 44 -0.23 1.25 -6.05
C HIS A 44 1.08 1.45 -5.27
N VAL A 45 1.93 2.35 -5.75
CA VAL A 45 3.30 2.51 -5.21
C VAL A 45 3.40 3.35 -3.94
N LYS A 46 2.24 3.82 -3.40
CA LYS A 46 2.18 4.65 -2.18
C LYS A 46 2.75 3.98 -0.94
N THR A 47 2.71 2.65 -0.86
CA THR A 47 3.15 1.92 0.32
C THR A 47 4.65 2.10 0.53
N THR A 48 5.43 1.85 -0.50
CA THR A 48 6.88 1.91 -0.41
C THR A 48 7.45 3.26 -0.87
N LYS A 49 6.80 3.95 -1.82
CA LYS A 49 7.32 5.18 -2.48
C LYS A 49 8.79 5.05 -2.90
N CYS A 50 9.14 3.90 -3.47
CA CYS A 50 10.50 3.48 -3.78
C CYS A 50 10.58 3.01 -5.24
N VAL A 51 11.51 3.57 -6.00
CA VAL A 51 11.69 3.27 -7.43
C VAL A 51 12.13 1.83 -7.65
N GLU A 52 13.00 1.33 -6.79
CA GLU A 52 13.56 -0.02 -6.87
C GLU A 52 12.47 -1.09 -6.71
N VAL A 53 11.51 -0.86 -5.81
CA VAL A 53 10.34 -1.74 -5.64
C VAL A 53 9.43 -1.67 -6.87
N ALA A 54 9.12 -0.46 -7.35
CA ALA A 54 8.26 -0.28 -8.53
C ALA A 54 8.87 -0.90 -9.80
N ARG A 55 10.19 -0.83 -9.97
CA ARG A 55 10.90 -1.51 -11.08
C ARG A 55 10.70 -3.01 -11.02
N ARG A 56 10.85 -3.63 -9.84
CA ARG A 56 10.64 -5.08 -9.67
C ARG A 56 9.20 -5.49 -9.95
N GLN A 57 8.23 -4.65 -9.58
CA GLN A 57 6.82 -4.89 -9.93
C GLN A 57 6.59 -4.82 -11.44
N ARG A 58 7.15 -3.82 -12.12
CA ARG A 58 7.10 -3.70 -13.60
C ARG A 58 7.80 -4.89 -14.27
N ASP A 59 9.00 -5.23 -13.82
CA ASP A 59 9.80 -6.31 -14.40
C ASP A 59 9.15 -7.70 -14.19
N ALA A 60 8.27 -7.82 -13.19
CA ALA A 60 7.41 -8.99 -12.98
C ALA A 60 6.16 -9.01 -13.88
N GLY A 61 5.87 -7.95 -14.65
CA GLY A 61 4.76 -7.89 -15.60
C GLY A 61 3.69 -6.84 -15.33
N ALA A 62 3.82 -6.03 -14.28
CA ALA A 62 2.84 -4.99 -13.96
C ALA A 62 2.81 -3.88 -15.03
N SER A 63 1.60 -3.36 -15.31
CA SER A 63 1.32 -2.35 -16.34
C SER A 63 1.05 -0.99 -15.72
N GLY A 64 1.95 -0.01 -15.91
CA GLY A 64 1.83 1.31 -15.32
C GLY A 64 1.93 1.29 -13.79
N ILE A 65 1.63 2.43 -13.15
CA ILE A 65 1.62 2.56 -11.69
C ILE A 65 0.43 3.42 -11.24
N THR A 66 0.03 3.24 -9.99
CA THR A 66 -0.94 4.10 -9.31
C THR A 66 -0.25 4.86 -8.18
N VAL A 67 -0.53 6.16 -8.09
CA VAL A 67 0.01 7.07 -7.07
C VAL A 67 -1.11 7.76 -6.28
N SER A 68 -0.80 8.22 -5.08
CA SER A 68 -1.73 8.97 -4.21
C SER A 68 -1.42 10.45 -4.12
N THR A 69 -0.26 10.90 -4.60
CA THR A 69 0.12 12.31 -4.61
C THR A 69 0.75 12.71 -5.96
N LEU A 70 0.64 13.99 -6.31
CA LEU A 70 1.34 14.49 -7.51
C LEU A 70 2.86 14.50 -7.31
N LYS A 71 3.35 14.59 -6.08
CA LYS A 71 4.77 14.42 -5.77
C LYS A 71 5.27 13.02 -6.14
N GLU A 72 4.49 11.98 -5.80
CA GLU A 72 4.80 10.61 -6.26
C GLU A 72 4.83 10.54 -7.80
N ALA A 73 3.79 11.10 -8.47
CA ALA A 73 3.75 11.13 -9.94
C ALA A 73 5.01 11.78 -10.54
N GLU A 74 5.45 12.92 -10.02
CA GLU A 74 6.66 13.63 -10.46
C GLU A 74 7.94 12.81 -10.28
N GLN A 75 8.09 12.17 -9.12
CA GLN A 75 9.28 11.38 -8.78
C GLN A 75 9.37 10.10 -9.62
N PHE A 76 8.24 9.37 -9.73
CA PHE A 76 8.20 8.17 -10.56
C PHE A 76 8.33 8.47 -12.06
N PHE A 77 7.73 9.58 -12.54
CA PHE A 77 7.91 10.02 -13.92
C PHE A 77 9.39 10.36 -14.21
N ALA A 78 10.06 11.07 -13.31
CA ALA A 78 11.50 11.35 -13.42
C ALA A 78 12.36 10.07 -13.42
N ALA A 79 11.86 8.97 -12.80
CA ALA A 79 12.49 7.65 -12.79
C ALA A 79 12.12 6.77 -14.00
N GLY A 80 11.34 7.29 -14.98
CA GLY A 80 10.99 6.63 -16.24
C GLY A 80 9.64 5.90 -16.25
N PHE A 81 8.77 6.10 -15.23
CA PHE A 81 7.40 5.58 -15.23
C PHE A 81 6.47 6.58 -15.92
N THR A 82 6.09 6.30 -17.15
CA THR A 82 5.31 7.25 -17.99
C THR A 82 3.80 7.06 -17.88
N ASP A 83 3.31 5.85 -17.60
CA ASP A 83 1.89 5.53 -17.41
C ASP A 83 1.54 5.59 -15.92
N VAL A 84 0.86 6.68 -15.51
CA VAL A 84 0.59 6.99 -14.11
C VAL A 84 -0.89 7.29 -13.91
N LEU A 85 -1.53 6.59 -12.95
CA LEU A 85 -2.86 6.89 -12.47
C LEU A 85 -2.77 7.61 -11.12
N TYR A 86 -3.25 8.86 -11.05
CA TYR A 86 -3.41 9.59 -9.79
C TYR A 86 -4.76 9.24 -9.16
N ALA A 87 -4.76 8.34 -8.18
CA ALA A 87 -5.95 7.72 -7.59
C ALA A 87 -6.47 8.46 -6.34
N VAL A 88 -6.52 9.78 -6.41
CA VAL A 88 -7.22 10.65 -5.45
C VAL A 88 -7.98 11.68 -6.28
N CYS A 89 -9.27 11.89 -5.99
CA CYS A 89 -10.07 12.88 -6.71
C CYS A 89 -9.39 14.25 -6.72
N ILE A 90 -9.16 14.79 -7.92
CA ILE A 90 -8.32 15.97 -8.09
C ILE A 90 -9.12 17.24 -7.77
N PRO A 91 -8.66 18.07 -6.82
CA PRO A 91 -9.25 19.40 -6.61
C PRO A 91 -8.74 20.37 -7.69
N PRO A 92 -9.54 21.42 -8.05
CA PRO A 92 -9.17 22.38 -9.08
C PRO A 92 -7.77 23.00 -8.90
N ALA A 93 -7.37 23.27 -7.65
CA ALA A 93 -6.08 23.86 -7.30
C ALA A 93 -4.85 23.00 -7.70
N LYS A 94 -5.04 21.71 -7.99
CA LYS A 94 -3.95 20.81 -8.41
C LYS A 94 -3.87 20.59 -9.93
N LEU A 95 -4.79 21.15 -10.72
CA LEU A 95 -4.85 20.92 -12.16
C LEU A 95 -3.62 21.49 -12.89
N ASP A 96 -3.06 22.63 -12.45
CA ASP A 96 -1.85 23.20 -13.05
C ASP A 96 -0.66 22.24 -12.92
N ARG A 97 -0.52 21.60 -11.77
CA ARG A 97 0.55 20.64 -11.51
C ARG A 97 0.38 19.36 -12.34
N ALA A 98 -0.87 18.87 -12.47
CA ALA A 98 -1.19 17.75 -13.35
C ALA A 98 -0.92 18.07 -14.81
N LEU A 99 -1.29 19.27 -15.28
CA LEU A 99 -1.03 19.76 -16.63
C LEU A 99 0.48 19.83 -16.92
N ALA A 100 1.27 20.35 -15.99
CA ALA A 100 2.72 20.43 -16.13
C ALA A 100 3.37 19.06 -16.34
N LEU A 101 2.92 18.02 -15.62
CA LEU A 101 3.36 16.64 -15.83
C LEU A 101 2.98 16.11 -17.22
N ARG A 102 1.74 16.32 -17.64
CA ARG A 102 1.26 15.89 -18.97
C ARG A 102 2.03 16.55 -20.11
N ARG A 103 2.30 17.86 -20.00
CA ARG A 103 3.10 18.62 -21.00
C ARG A 103 4.53 18.11 -21.11
N ARG A 104 5.06 17.48 -20.07
CA ARG A 104 6.39 16.83 -20.08
C ARG A 104 6.35 15.42 -20.67
N GLY A 105 5.19 14.92 -21.09
CA GLY A 105 5.02 13.59 -21.68
C GLY A 105 4.60 12.47 -20.72
N CYS A 106 4.23 12.80 -19.47
CA CYS A 106 3.63 11.83 -18.59
C CYS A 106 2.20 11.50 -19.03
N ALA A 107 1.89 10.24 -19.30
CA ALA A 107 0.54 9.76 -19.56
C ALA A 107 -0.22 9.67 -18.21
N LEU A 108 -0.45 10.85 -17.60
CA LEU A 108 -1.12 10.98 -16.32
C LEU A 108 -2.62 10.95 -16.52
N THR A 109 -3.28 9.94 -15.95
CA THR A 109 -4.73 9.87 -15.79
C THR A 109 -5.10 10.43 -14.41
N ILE A 110 -6.06 11.34 -14.35
CA ILE A 110 -6.58 11.94 -13.11
C ILE A 110 -7.96 11.39 -12.76
N LEU A 111 -8.38 11.57 -11.51
CA LEU A 111 -9.62 11.03 -10.97
C LEU A 111 -10.56 12.15 -10.54
N VAL A 112 -11.86 11.98 -10.79
CA VAL A 112 -12.94 12.87 -10.32
C VAL A 112 -14.13 12.06 -9.81
N ASP A 113 -14.95 12.67 -8.93
CA ASP A 113 -16.19 12.10 -8.40
C ASP A 113 -17.33 13.15 -8.30
N SER A 114 -17.12 14.34 -8.84
CA SER A 114 -18.08 15.45 -8.69
C SER A 114 -18.18 16.31 -9.93
N MET A 115 -19.35 16.91 -10.13
CA MET A 115 -19.61 17.88 -11.20
C MET A 115 -18.64 19.07 -11.15
N LEU A 116 -18.32 19.55 -9.94
CA LEU A 116 -17.38 20.66 -9.76
C LEU A 116 -16.00 20.32 -10.29
N ALA A 117 -15.47 19.15 -9.93
CA ALA A 117 -14.15 18.70 -10.39
C ALA A 117 -14.16 18.46 -11.91
N ALA A 118 -15.19 17.81 -12.46
CA ALA A 118 -15.33 17.58 -13.90
C ALA A 118 -15.37 18.89 -14.69
N SER A 119 -16.19 19.85 -14.27
CA SER A 119 -16.29 21.17 -14.90
C SER A 119 -14.96 21.94 -14.84
N ALA A 120 -14.23 21.85 -13.72
CA ALA A 120 -12.92 22.47 -13.58
C ALA A 120 -11.87 21.86 -14.51
N VAL A 121 -11.88 20.53 -14.69
CA VAL A 121 -11.01 19.82 -15.64
C VAL A 121 -11.29 20.30 -17.08
N VAL A 122 -12.56 20.37 -17.48
CA VAL A 122 -12.99 20.85 -18.82
C VAL A 122 -12.59 22.30 -19.04
N ALA A 123 -12.89 23.18 -18.07
CA ALA A 123 -12.54 24.60 -18.17
C ALA A 123 -11.02 24.80 -18.29
N LYS A 124 -10.24 24.07 -17.49
CA LYS A 124 -8.77 24.09 -17.58
C LYS A 124 -8.27 23.56 -18.90
N GLY A 125 -8.81 22.44 -19.39
CA GLY A 125 -8.47 21.84 -20.68
C GLY A 125 -8.73 22.80 -21.83
N GLY A 126 -9.88 23.47 -21.86
CA GLY A 126 -10.23 24.46 -22.88
C GLY A 126 -9.32 25.69 -22.86
N ALA A 127 -9.07 26.27 -21.68
CA ALA A 127 -8.20 27.42 -21.53
C ALA A 127 -6.76 27.15 -21.94
N GLU A 128 -6.24 25.95 -21.66
CA GLU A 128 -4.86 25.56 -21.90
C GLU A 128 -4.67 24.79 -23.24
N LYS A 129 -5.75 24.57 -23.99
CA LYS A 129 -5.79 23.76 -25.23
C LYS A 129 -5.14 22.38 -25.03
N HIS A 130 -5.52 21.72 -23.92
CA HIS A 130 -4.97 20.43 -23.52
C HIS A 130 -6.07 19.44 -23.17
N VAL A 131 -5.89 18.18 -23.58
CA VAL A 131 -6.83 17.09 -23.30
C VAL A 131 -6.36 16.33 -22.06
N PHE A 132 -7.18 16.29 -21.01
CA PHE A 132 -6.93 15.46 -19.84
C PHE A 132 -7.50 14.07 -20.01
N ASP A 133 -6.76 13.04 -19.57
CA ASP A 133 -7.26 11.68 -19.41
C ASP A 133 -7.87 11.56 -17.99
N VAL A 134 -9.12 11.12 -17.92
CA VAL A 134 -9.89 11.16 -16.67
C VAL A 134 -10.60 9.82 -16.43
N MET A 135 -10.58 9.35 -15.19
CA MET A 135 -11.47 8.30 -14.68
C MET A 135 -12.46 8.87 -13.66
N ILE A 136 -13.58 8.21 -13.50
CA ILE A 136 -14.58 8.55 -12.47
C ILE A 136 -14.46 7.54 -11.32
N GLU A 137 -14.37 8.03 -10.08
CA GLU A 137 -14.38 7.18 -8.88
C GLU A 137 -15.81 6.71 -8.59
N VAL A 138 -15.96 5.39 -8.42
CA VAL A 138 -17.21 4.72 -8.08
C VAL A 138 -17.18 4.30 -6.61
N ASP A 139 -18.24 4.62 -5.87
CA ASP A 139 -18.44 4.11 -4.51
C ASP A 139 -19.09 2.72 -4.58
N SER A 140 -18.32 1.69 -4.25
CA SER A 140 -18.77 0.30 -4.27
C SER A 140 -19.19 -0.25 -2.91
N ASP A 141 -18.84 0.40 -1.80
CA ASP A 141 -19.01 -0.14 -0.45
C ASP A 141 -19.42 0.91 0.62
N GLY A 142 -19.61 2.15 0.22
CA GLY A 142 -20.00 3.25 1.13
C GLY A 142 -18.91 3.68 2.09
N HIS A 143 -17.65 3.31 1.80
CA HIS A 143 -16.55 3.51 2.74
C HIS A 143 -16.01 4.95 2.74
N ARG A 144 -15.89 5.61 1.57
CA ARG A 144 -15.13 6.87 1.49
C ARG A 144 -15.72 7.89 0.49
N SER A 145 -15.36 7.78 -0.77
CA SER A 145 -15.67 8.73 -1.85
C SER A 145 -16.12 7.98 -3.09
N GLY A 146 -16.61 8.72 -4.07
CA GLY A 146 -17.07 8.18 -5.34
C GLY A 146 -18.57 8.35 -5.56
N VAL A 147 -18.99 8.10 -6.78
CA VAL A 147 -20.39 8.15 -7.22
C VAL A 147 -20.93 6.73 -7.26
N LYS A 148 -22.13 6.50 -6.69
CA LYS A 148 -22.76 5.17 -6.79
C LYS A 148 -23.09 4.81 -8.25
N ALA A 149 -22.97 3.54 -8.59
CA ALA A 149 -23.19 3.06 -9.95
C ALA A 149 -24.60 3.38 -10.50
N ASP A 150 -25.61 3.47 -9.63
CA ASP A 150 -27.00 3.81 -10.01
C ASP A 150 -27.34 5.30 -9.91
N ASP A 151 -26.49 6.14 -9.32
CA ASP A 151 -26.71 7.58 -9.24
C ASP A 151 -26.69 8.20 -10.65
N PRO A 152 -27.70 9.02 -11.04
CA PRO A 152 -27.71 9.77 -12.31
C PRO A 152 -26.47 10.64 -12.52
N LYS A 153 -25.86 11.15 -11.44
CA LYS A 153 -24.66 11.99 -11.48
C LYS A 153 -23.48 11.28 -12.19
N LEU A 154 -23.41 9.95 -12.17
CA LEU A 154 -22.36 9.20 -12.87
C LEU A 154 -22.36 9.55 -14.38
N VAL A 155 -23.54 9.52 -15.01
CA VAL A 155 -23.72 9.83 -16.44
C VAL A 155 -23.55 11.33 -16.70
N GLU A 156 -24.02 12.19 -15.78
CA GLU A 156 -23.87 13.64 -15.89
C GLU A 156 -22.40 14.05 -15.87
N ILE A 157 -21.59 13.53 -14.93
CA ILE A 157 -20.14 13.77 -14.85
C ILE A 157 -19.45 13.28 -16.13
N ALA A 158 -19.77 12.07 -16.58
CA ALA A 158 -19.19 11.50 -17.79
C ALA A 158 -19.53 12.35 -19.03
N SER A 159 -20.76 12.88 -19.10
CA SER A 159 -21.21 13.74 -20.20
C SER A 159 -20.44 15.08 -20.19
N VAL A 160 -20.32 15.75 -19.04
CA VAL A 160 -19.55 16.99 -18.92
C VAL A 160 -18.10 16.78 -19.38
N LEU A 161 -17.46 15.70 -18.94
CA LEU A 161 -16.09 15.40 -19.33
C LEU A 161 -15.97 15.16 -20.85
N HIS A 162 -16.80 14.26 -21.39
CA HIS A 162 -16.74 13.85 -22.80
C HIS A 162 -17.10 15.00 -23.76
N ASP A 163 -18.22 15.68 -23.50
CA ASP A 163 -18.69 16.78 -24.35
C ASP A 163 -17.79 18.02 -24.22
N GLY A 164 -17.11 18.17 -23.07
CA GLY A 164 -16.10 19.20 -22.83
C GLY A 164 -14.70 18.88 -23.35
N GLY A 165 -14.52 17.76 -24.09
CA GLY A 165 -13.26 17.42 -24.76
C GLY A 165 -12.20 16.73 -23.90
N ALA A 166 -12.53 16.28 -22.68
CA ALA A 166 -11.66 15.39 -21.92
C ALA A 166 -11.75 13.95 -22.43
N THR A 167 -10.67 13.17 -22.32
CA THR A 167 -10.70 11.74 -22.63
C THR A 167 -11.18 10.96 -21.41
N LEU A 168 -12.43 10.48 -21.49
CA LEU A 168 -12.95 9.57 -20.45
C LEU A 168 -12.32 8.18 -20.62
N LYS A 169 -11.39 7.86 -19.69
CA LYS A 169 -10.67 6.57 -19.70
C LYS A 169 -11.49 5.44 -19.10
N GLY A 170 -12.38 5.71 -18.15
CA GLY A 170 -13.17 4.69 -17.53
C GLY A 170 -13.61 5.02 -16.11
N VAL A 171 -13.83 3.97 -15.34
CA VAL A 171 -14.22 4.02 -13.93
C VAL A 171 -13.24 3.27 -13.06
N MET A 172 -13.11 3.71 -11.79
CA MET A 172 -12.34 2.97 -10.80
C MET A 172 -13.03 2.96 -9.45
N THR A 173 -12.76 1.95 -8.65
CA THR A 173 -13.24 1.86 -7.26
C THR A 173 -12.18 1.28 -6.33
N HIS A 174 -12.37 1.47 -5.02
CA HIS A 174 -11.56 0.87 -3.97
C HIS A 174 -12.44 0.49 -2.80
N ALA A 175 -12.63 -0.81 -2.57
CA ALA A 175 -13.40 -1.33 -1.45
C ALA A 175 -12.60 -1.24 -0.15
N GLY A 176 -12.69 -0.10 0.53
CA GLY A 176 -11.93 0.20 1.74
C GLY A 176 -12.38 -0.61 2.95
N SER A 177 -13.64 -1.04 3.02
CA SER A 177 -14.16 -1.91 4.08
C SER A 177 -13.51 -3.30 4.11
N SER A 178 -12.72 -3.66 3.10
CA SER A 178 -11.95 -4.93 3.08
C SER A 178 -10.96 -5.08 4.23
N TYR A 179 -10.53 -4.00 4.83
CA TYR A 179 -9.58 -4.01 5.97
C TYR A 179 -10.23 -4.36 7.31
N ASP A 180 -11.56 -4.31 7.37
CA ASP A 180 -12.36 -4.66 8.56
C ASP A 180 -12.89 -6.09 8.53
N LEU A 181 -12.54 -6.87 7.49
CA LEU A 181 -12.98 -8.25 7.30
C LEU A 181 -11.86 -9.23 7.66
N ASP A 182 -12.23 -10.40 8.18
CA ASP A 182 -11.28 -11.42 8.67
C ASP A 182 -11.63 -12.85 8.25
N THR A 183 -12.66 -13.02 7.39
CA THR A 183 -13.02 -14.34 6.85
C THR A 183 -12.92 -14.39 5.33
N PRO A 184 -12.46 -15.52 4.76
CA PRO A 184 -12.35 -15.69 3.31
C PRO A 184 -13.66 -15.42 2.57
N GLU A 185 -14.78 -15.87 3.13
CA GLU A 185 -16.12 -15.73 2.52
C GLU A 185 -16.58 -14.26 2.50
N ALA A 186 -16.28 -13.49 3.56
CA ALA A 186 -16.60 -12.07 3.60
C ALA A 186 -15.77 -11.29 2.59
N LEU A 187 -14.48 -11.59 2.49
CA LEU A 187 -13.59 -10.99 1.51
C LEU A 187 -13.99 -11.32 0.06
N GLN A 188 -14.36 -12.58 -0.22
CA GLN A 188 -14.85 -12.98 -1.54
C GLN A 188 -16.15 -12.25 -1.93
N ARG A 189 -17.10 -12.14 -0.98
CA ARG A 189 -18.34 -11.37 -1.22
C ARG A 189 -18.04 -9.91 -1.51
N LEU A 190 -17.16 -9.28 -0.75
CA LEU A 190 -16.79 -7.89 -0.98
C LEU A 190 -16.04 -7.71 -2.30
N ALA A 191 -15.15 -8.62 -2.68
CA ALA A 191 -14.46 -8.59 -3.97
C ALA A 191 -15.44 -8.69 -5.13
N GLU A 192 -16.47 -9.55 -5.03
CA GLU A 192 -17.53 -9.65 -6.04
C GLU A 192 -18.41 -8.39 -6.07
N GLN A 193 -18.74 -7.80 -4.93
CA GLN A 193 -19.46 -6.53 -4.84
C GLN A 193 -18.64 -5.40 -5.49
N GLU A 194 -17.36 -5.28 -5.19
CA GLU A 194 -16.45 -4.29 -5.79
C GLU A 194 -16.43 -4.43 -7.32
N ARG A 195 -16.24 -5.65 -7.82
CA ARG A 195 -16.29 -5.96 -9.25
C ARG A 195 -17.63 -5.58 -9.86
N HIS A 196 -18.75 -6.07 -9.27
CA HIS A 196 -20.09 -5.88 -9.78
C HIS A 196 -20.46 -4.39 -9.91
N GLU A 197 -20.24 -3.61 -8.87
CA GLU A 197 -20.59 -2.18 -8.86
C GLU A 197 -19.76 -1.39 -9.88
N CYS A 198 -18.45 -1.69 -10.01
CA CYS A 198 -17.61 -1.00 -10.97
C CYS A 198 -17.95 -1.37 -12.42
N VAL A 199 -18.23 -2.64 -12.70
CA VAL A 199 -18.67 -3.12 -14.03
C VAL A 199 -20.04 -2.52 -14.38
N ARG A 200 -20.99 -2.53 -13.45
CA ARG A 200 -22.33 -1.93 -13.62
C ARG A 200 -22.24 -0.44 -13.96
N ALA A 201 -21.36 0.30 -13.29
CA ALA A 201 -21.10 1.70 -13.59
C ALA A 201 -20.58 1.88 -15.03
N ALA A 202 -19.63 1.06 -15.45
CA ALA A 202 -19.08 1.09 -16.81
C ALA A 202 -20.13 0.77 -17.87
N GLU A 203 -20.97 -0.24 -17.64
CA GLU A 203 -22.07 -0.62 -18.54
C GLU A 203 -23.10 0.50 -18.68
N LYS A 204 -23.46 1.18 -17.58
CA LYS A 204 -24.35 2.34 -17.58
C LYS A 204 -23.79 3.50 -18.42
N LEU A 205 -22.50 3.78 -18.31
CA LEU A 205 -21.84 4.80 -19.13
C LEU A 205 -21.87 4.43 -20.61
N ARG A 206 -21.52 3.18 -20.95
CA ARG A 206 -21.55 2.67 -22.34
C ARG A 206 -22.96 2.72 -22.93
N ALA A 207 -23.98 2.33 -22.17
CA ALA A 207 -25.39 2.41 -22.59
C ALA A 207 -25.83 3.86 -22.83
N ALA A 208 -25.27 4.83 -22.12
CA ALA A 208 -25.48 6.26 -22.33
C ALA A 208 -24.61 6.86 -23.48
N GLY A 209 -23.92 6.02 -24.26
CA GLY A 209 -23.06 6.44 -25.36
C GLY A 209 -21.76 7.12 -24.92
N ARG A 210 -21.33 6.89 -23.66
CA ARG A 210 -20.07 7.45 -23.12
C ARG A 210 -18.98 6.38 -23.16
N PRO A 211 -17.75 6.69 -23.69
CA PRO A 211 -16.66 5.73 -23.68
C PRO A 211 -16.28 5.34 -22.26
N CYS A 212 -16.07 4.06 -22.01
CA CYS A 212 -15.59 3.55 -20.73
C CYS A 212 -14.74 2.30 -20.99
N PRO A 213 -13.55 2.42 -21.62
CA PRO A 213 -12.71 1.28 -21.96
C PRO A 213 -12.11 0.61 -20.72
N GLU A 214 -11.82 1.36 -19.66
CA GLU A 214 -11.16 0.85 -18.46
C GLU A 214 -12.13 0.67 -17.30
N VAL A 215 -12.03 -0.49 -16.65
CA VAL A 215 -12.73 -0.82 -15.41
C VAL A 215 -11.67 -1.28 -14.40
N SER A 216 -11.38 -0.43 -13.44
CA SER A 216 -10.25 -0.59 -12.53
C SER A 216 -10.74 -0.79 -11.10
N VAL A 217 -10.40 -1.92 -10.48
CA VAL A 217 -10.81 -2.28 -9.12
C VAL A 217 -9.61 -2.57 -8.23
N GLY A 218 -9.83 -2.75 -6.94
CA GLY A 218 -8.87 -3.42 -6.08
C GLY A 218 -8.44 -2.68 -4.84
N SER A 219 -8.24 -3.51 -3.89
CA SER A 219 -7.37 -3.40 -2.72
C SER A 219 -6.53 -4.68 -2.67
N THR A 220 -5.53 -4.76 -1.81
CA THR A 220 -4.78 -6.03 -1.66
C THR A 220 -5.69 -7.18 -1.18
N PRO A 221 -6.59 -6.98 -0.18
CA PRO A 221 -7.50 -8.04 0.24
C PRO A 221 -8.45 -8.51 -0.86
N THR A 222 -9.11 -7.60 -1.57
CA THR A 222 -10.06 -7.99 -2.64
C THR A 222 -9.36 -8.63 -3.82
N ALA A 223 -8.17 -8.13 -4.23
CA ALA A 223 -7.36 -8.71 -5.30
C ALA A 223 -6.96 -10.17 -5.02
N LEU A 224 -6.59 -10.46 -3.75
CA LEU A 224 -6.21 -11.81 -3.33
C LEU A 224 -7.41 -12.73 -3.08
N SER A 225 -8.62 -12.19 -2.90
CA SER A 225 -9.83 -12.95 -2.61
C SER A 225 -10.78 -13.11 -3.80
N ALA A 226 -10.62 -12.30 -4.87
CA ALA A 226 -11.46 -12.37 -6.06
C ALA A 226 -11.37 -13.75 -6.72
N THR A 227 -12.51 -14.34 -7.04
CA THR A 227 -12.59 -15.64 -7.73
C THR A 227 -12.76 -15.49 -9.23
N LYS A 228 -13.27 -14.34 -9.68
CA LYS A 228 -13.43 -13.96 -11.08
C LYS A 228 -13.36 -12.44 -11.22
N LEU A 229 -12.99 -11.96 -12.40
CA LEU A 229 -12.88 -10.53 -12.71
C LEU A 229 -13.47 -10.19 -14.07
N ASP A 230 -14.57 -10.89 -14.45
CA ASP A 230 -15.28 -10.62 -15.70
C ASP A 230 -15.71 -9.16 -15.79
N GLY A 231 -15.36 -8.51 -16.90
CA GLY A 231 -15.68 -7.10 -17.16
C GLY A 231 -14.68 -6.09 -16.56
N VAL A 232 -13.75 -6.54 -15.71
CA VAL A 232 -12.63 -5.74 -15.18
C VAL A 232 -11.46 -5.74 -16.15
N THR A 233 -10.77 -4.61 -16.31
CA THR A 233 -9.59 -4.50 -17.19
C THR A 233 -8.27 -4.48 -16.42
N GLU A 234 -8.29 -3.95 -15.18
CA GLU A 234 -7.10 -3.89 -14.34
C GLU A 234 -7.43 -3.95 -12.85
N VAL A 235 -6.48 -4.45 -12.08
CA VAL A 235 -6.54 -4.49 -10.61
C VAL A 235 -5.43 -3.62 -10.03
N ARG A 236 -5.77 -2.82 -9.00
CA ARG A 236 -4.83 -2.01 -8.24
C ARG A 236 -4.68 -2.58 -6.84
N ALA A 237 -3.45 -2.89 -6.46
CA ALA A 237 -3.09 -3.32 -5.11
C ALA A 237 -1.76 -2.68 -4.72
N GLY A 238 -1.53 -2.41 -3.45
CA GLY A 238 -0.33 -1.71 -3.00
C GLY A 238 0.47 -2.46 -1.95
N VAL A 239 -0.11 -2.74 -0.79
CA VAL A 239 0.62 -3.31 0.36
C VAL A 239 1.11 -4.74 0.12
N TYR A 240 0.57 -5.44 -0.88
CA TYR A 240 0.94 -6.83 -1.21
C TYR A 240 2.45 -7.03 -1.42
N ALA A 241 3.17 -6.02 -1.89
CA ALA A 241 4.61 -6.16 -2.14
C ALA A 241 5.40 -6.44 -0.86
N VAL A 242 5.02 -5.81 0.24
CA VAL A 242 5.72 -5.93 1.52
C VAL A 242 4.87 -6.54 2.63
N PHE A 243 3.53 -6.52 2.50
CA PHE A 243 2.55 -6.90 3.51
C PHE A 243 2.77 -6.20 4.86
N ASP A 244 1.92 -6.51 5.83
CA ASP A 244 1.99 -6.09 7.22
C ASP A 244 1.10 -6.96 8.11
N LEU A 245 1.08 -6.70 9.41
CA LEU A 245 0.31 -7.51 10.35
C LEU A 245 -1.21 -7.28 10.24
N VAL A 246 -1.66 -6.11 9.75
CA VAL A 246 -3.08 -5.89 9.42
C VAL A 246 -3.50 -6.86 8.31
N MET A 247 -2.68 -7.03 7.28
CA MET A 247 -2.97 -7.98 6.19
C MET A 247 -2.91 -9.44 6.65
N ALA A 248 -2.03 -9.76 7.60
CA ALA A 248 -1.98 -11.10 8.20
C ALA A 248 -3.26 -11.39 9.00
N ASN A 249 -3.77 -10.44 9.77
CA ASN A 249 -5.03 -10.57 10.51
C ASN A 249 -6.26 -10.64 9.59
N VAL A 250 -6.25 -9.92 8.48
CA VAL A 250 -7.27 -10.02 7.40
C VAL A 250 -7.25 -11.41 6.74
N GLY A 251 -6.15 -12.14 6.85
CA GLY A 251 -6.02 -13.52 6.36
C GLY A 251 -5.56 -13.65 4.92
N VAL A 252 -5.00 -12.60 4.31
CA VAL A 252 -4.49 -12.63 2.93
C VAL A 252 -2.99 -12.89 2.82
N CYS A 253 -2.30 -12.93 3.95
CA CYS A 253 -0.91 -13.36 4.08
C CYS A 253 -0.66 -13.95 5.47
N VAL A 254 0.55 -14.43 5.72
CA VAL A 254 1.03 -14.84 7.04
C VAL A 254 2.17 -13.92 7.48
N PRO A 255 2.50 -13.82 8.79
CA PRO A 255 3.59 -12.94 9.27
C PRO A 255 4.92 -13.18 8.54
N GLN A 256 5.18 -14.42 8.09
CA GLN A 256 6.39 -14.78 7.33
C GLN A 256 6.42 -14.19 5.91
N ASP A 257 5.30 -13.67 5.40
CA ASP A 257 5.24 -12.96 4.11
C ASP A 257 5.59 -11.48 4.25
N VAL A 258 5.58 -10.94 5.48
CA VAL A 258 5.89 -9.52 5.73
C VAL A 258 7.36 -9.26 5.42
N ALA A 259 7.61 -8.45 4.39
CA ALA A 259 8.95 -8.16 3.89
C ALA A 259 9.54 -6.87 4.47
N LEU A 260 8.69 -5.95 4.98
CA LEU A 260 9.14 -4.74 5.67
C LEU A 260 9.28 -5.03 7.17
N SER A 261 10.38 -4.61 7.76
CA SER A 261 10.58 -4.64 9.21
C SER A 261 11.40 -3.45 9.68
N VAL A 262 11.34 -3.14 10.98
CA VAL A 262 12.23 -2.17 11.62
C VAL A 262 13.32 -2.91 12.36
N LEU A 263 14.57 -2.73 11.93
CA LEU A 263 15.75 -3.21 12.66
C LEU A 263 15.95 -2.34 13.90
N THR A 264 16.17 -2.97 15.03
CA THR A 264 16.35 -2.29 16.32
C THR A 264 17.40 -3.01 17.17
N THR A 265 17.94 -2.32 18.15
CA THR A 265 18.92 -2.86 19.10
C THR A 265 18.36 -2.86 20.51
N VAL A 266 18.61 -3.94 21.25
CA VAL A 266 18.30 -4.00 22.69
C VAL A 266 19.25 -3.08 23.44
N ILE A 267 18.70 -2.12 24.19
CA ILE A 267 19.46 -1.09 24.93
C ILE A 267 19.33 -1.22 26.43
N GLY A 268 18.43 -2.08 26.94
CA GLY A 268 18.26 -2.26 28.38
C GLY A 268 17.16 -3.22 28.75
N HIS A 269 17.01 -3.46 30.07
CA HIS A 269 15.98 -4.32 30.63
C HIS A 269 15.40 -3.69 31.90
N GLN A 270 14.12 -3.98 32.17
CA GLN A 270 13.49 -3.82 33.48
C GLN A 270 12.97 -5.20 33.91
N ALA A 271 13.84 -5.96 34.57
CA ALA A 271 13.62 -7.37 34.90
C ALA A 271 12.34 -7.60 35.73
N GLU A 272 12.09 -6.73 36.72
CA GLU A 272 10.88 -6.81 37.59
C GLU A 272 9.57 -6.68 36.81
N LYS A 273 9.60 -6.00 35.65
CA LYS A 273 8.45 -5.81 34.77
C LYS A 273 8.42 -6.78 33.58
N GLY A 274 9.49 -7.57 33.41
CA GLY A 274 9.66 -8.44 32.23
C GLY A 274 9.80 -7.67 30.92
N TRP A 275 10.41 -6.47 30.97
CA TRP A 275 10.58 -5.59 29.81
C TRP A 275 11.99 -5.65 29.25
N THR A 276 12.09 -5.81 27.94
CA THR A 276 13.29 -5.54 27.15
C THR A 276 13.08 -4.23 26.40
N ILE A 277 14.00 -3.31 26.55
CA ILE A 277 13.94 -1.97 25.95
C ILE A 277 14.77 -1.97 24.66
N VAL A 278 14.17 -1.48 23.60
CA VAL A 278 14.83 -1.33 22.29
C VAL A 278 14.84 0.13 21.85
N ASP A 279 15.78 0.51 20.98
CA ASP A 279 15.96 1.87 20.47
C ASP A 279 14.98 2.28 19.36
N ALA A 280 14.03 1.42 18.98
CA ALA A 280 12.95 1.75 18.08
C ALA A 280 11.68 2.07 18.88
N GLY A 281 11.36 3.34 19.02
CA GLY A 281 10.11 3.83 19.56
C GLY A 281 9.04 4.05 18.47
N TRP A 282 7.94 4.76 18.82
CA TRP A 282 6.89 5.02 17.85
C TRP A 282 7.31 6.00 16.73
N MET A 283 8.43 6.73 16.86
CA MET A 283 8.99 7.51 15.76
C MET A 283 9.54 6.62 14.64
N ALA A 284 10.05 5.42 14.97
CA ALA A 284 10.50 4.45 13.98
C ALA A 284 9.37 3.51 13.54
N MET A 285 8.50 3.06 14.46
CA MET A 285 7.45 2.07 14.18
C MET A 285 6.12 2.68 13.71
N SER A 286 5.92 4.00 13.91
CA SER A 286 4.63 4.70 13.79
C SER A 286 3.70 4.47 14.99
N ARG A 287 2.70 5.36 15.14
CA ARG A 287 1.64 5.24 16.15
C ARG A 287 0.43 4.43 15.66
N ASP A 288 0.46 3.94 14.43
CA ASP A 288 -0.64 3.20 13.86
C ASP A 288 -0.74 1.81 14.50
N ARG A 289 -1.75 1.65 15.36
CA ARG A 289 -2.08 0.37 16.00
C ARG A 289 -3.24 -0.30 15.27
N GLY A 290 -3.13 -0.44 13.95
CA GLY A 290 -4.17 -0.98 13.10
C GLY A 290 -4.65 -2.38 13.48
N THR A 291 -3.84 -3.17 14.20
CA THR A 291 -4.22 -4.51 14.67
C THR A 291 -5.02 -4.51 15.98
N GLN A 292 -5.14 -3.38 16.68
CA GLN A 292 -5.73 -3.31 18.02
C GLN A 292 -7.19 -3.81 18.10
N ARG A 293 -7.95 -3.68 17.00
CA ARG A 293 -9.36 -4.12 16.93
C ARG A 293 -9.54 -5.41 16.13
N GLN A 294 -8.45 -5.97 15.66
CA GLN A 294 -8.45 -7.20 14.89
C GLN A 294 -8.29 -8.42 15.82
N LYS A 295 -8.30 -9.60 15.23
CA LYS A 295 -8.26 -10.90 15.93
C LYS A 295 -6.98 -11.08 16.79
N VAL A 296 -5.86 -10.50 16.40
CA VAL A 296 -4.62 -10.47 17.18
C VAL A 296 -4.13 -9.03 17.31
N ASP A 297 -4.04 -8.53 18.55
CA ASP A 297 -3.38 -7.24 18.82
C ASP A 297 -1.88 -7.45 18.97
N TYR A 298 -1.11 -6.97 18.01
CA TYR A 298 0.36 -7.02 18.04
C TYR A 298 1.01 -5.80 18.72
N GLY A 299 0.25 -5.01 19.49
CA GLY A 299 0.78 -3.80 20.11
C GLY A 299 1.32 -2.81 19.06
N TYR A 300 2.60 -2.51 19.11
CA TYR A 300 3.30 -1.69 18.10
C TYR A 300 4.00 -2.53 17.02
N GLY A 301 3.98 -3.86 17.12
CA GLY A 301 4.52 -4.78 16.13
C GLY A 301 4.96 -6.12 16.74
N ALA A 302 5.08 -7.14 15.89
CA ALA A 302 5.56 -8.46 16.27
C ALA A 302 7.08 -8.51 16.24
N VAL A 303 7.68 -9.18 17.23
CA VAL A 303 9.15 -9.26 17.40
C VAL A 303 9.71 -10.46 16.68
N CYS A 304 10.76 -10.25 15.90
CA CYS A 304 11.57 -11.29 15.27
C CYS A 304 13.03 -11.21 15.76
N ASP A 305 13.76 -12.31 15.60
CA ASP A 305 15.22 -12.32 15.71
C ASP A 305 15.87 -11.51 14.55
N ALA A 306 17.19 -11.42 14.54
CA ALA A 306 17.94 -10.70 13.51
C ALA A 306 17.73 -11.27 12.10
N ASP A 307 17.43 -12.55 11.96
CA ASP A 307 17.20 -13.23 10.68
C ASP A 307 15.75 -13.06 10.18
N GLY A 308 14.87 -12.49 11.03
CA GLY A 308 13.47 -12.25 10.71
C GLY A 308 12.56 -13.44 10.99
N ASN A 309 12.97 -14.37 11.86
CA ASN A 309 12.13 -15.43 12.39
C ASN A 309 11.33 -14.89 13.56
N LEU A 310 10.02 -15.15 13.56
CA LEU A 310 9.13 -14.67 14.61
C LEU A 310 9.52 -15.27 15.97
N LEU A 311 9.70 -14.42 16.97
CA LEU A 311 9.86 -14.80 18.36
C LEU A 311 8.47 -14.91 18.99
N GLU A 312 7.90 -16.11 18.91
CA GLU A 312 6.54 -16.38 19.40
C GLU A 312 6.35 -15.94 20.86
N GLY A 313 5.22 -15.34 21.16
CA GLY A 313 4.89 -14.84 22.48
C GLY A 313 5.55 -13.51 22.85
N LEU A 314 6.32 -12.87 21.95
CA LEU A 314 6.87 -11.53 22.15
C LEU A 314 6.22 -10.50 21.24
N VAL A 315 5.98 -9.31 21.79
CA VAL A 315 5.37 -8.19 21.09
C VAL A 315 5.95 -6.87 21.61
N VAL A 316 5.95 -5.83 20.79
CA VAL A 316 6.21 -4.48 21.28
C VAL A 316 4.93 -3.96 21.96
N ALA A 317 4.80 -4.24 23.26
CA ALA A 317 3.58 -3.95 24.02
C ALA A 317 3.38 -2.45 24.28
N GLY A 318 4.46 -1.69 24.33
CA GLY A 318 4.44 -0.26 24.55
C GLY A 318 5.56 0.45 23.82
N ALA A 319 5.39 1.76 23.58
CA ALA A 319 6.42 2.58 22.98
C ALA A 319 6.35 4.01 23.48
N ASN A 320 7.51 4.58 23.72
CA ASN A 320 7.75 6.01 23.84
C ASN A 320 8.30 6.54 22.50
N GLN A 321 8.72 7.78 22.46
CA GLN A 321 9.20 8.39 21.22
C GLN A 321 10.32 7.57 20.58
N GLU A 322 11.41 7.30 21.34
CA GLU A 322 12.61 6.61 20.85
C GLU A 322 12.84 5.24 21.55
N HIS A 323 11.91 4.77 22.38
CA HIS A 323 12.04 3.52 23.11
C HIS A 323 10.84 2.61 22.82
N GLY A 324 11.12 1.40 22.35
CA GLY A 324 10.14 0.31 22.30
C GLY A 324 10.26 -0.57 23.55
N ILE A 325 9.13 -1.08 24.00
CA ILE A 325 9.02 -1.99 25.17
C ILE A 325 8.57 -3.33 24.66
N VAL A 326 9.50 -4.26 24.55
CA VAL A 326 9.19 -5.67 24.22
C VAL A 326 8.86 -6.42 25.50
N SER A 327 7.75 -7.14 25.46
CA SER A 327 7.31 -8.02 26.55
C SER A 327 6.57 -9.24 26.01
N ARG A 328 6.27 -10.18 26.90
CA ARG A 328 5.45 -11.35 26.57
C ARG A 328 3.98 -10.96 26.37
N THR A 329 3.34 -11.58 25.41
CA THR A 329 1.90 -11.39 25.13
C THR A 329 0.99 -11.88 26.25
N ASP A 330 1.45 -12.84 27.08
CA ASP A 330 0.71 -13.36 28.23
C ASP A 330 0.90 -12.52 29.51
N GLY A 331 1.68 -11.43 29.44
CA GLY A 331 1.96 -10.52 30.56
C GLY A 331 2.85 -11.08 31.67
N LYS A 332 3.36 -12.31 31.52
CA LYS A 332 4.23 -12.92 32.53
C LYS A 332 5.65 -12.42 32.40
N VAL A 333 6.35 -12.33 33.53
CA VAL A 333 7.78 -12.03 33.58
C VAL A 333 8.55 -13.29 33.20
N ASP A 334 9.45 -13.15 32.21
CA ASP A 334 10.43 -14.18 31.84
C ASP A 334 11.78 -13.82 32.52
N PRO A 335 12.22 -14.59 33.53
CA PRO A 335 13.47 -14.29 34.25
C PRO A 335 14.72 -14.41 33.37
N ASP A 336 14.64 -15.18 32.27
CA ASP A 336 15.74 -15.43 31.37
C ASP A 336 15.79 -14.45 30.18
N MET A 337 14.88 -13.48 30.13
CA MET A 337 14.75 -12.56 29.01
C MET A 337 16.06 -11.80 28.71
N ALA A 338 16.73 -11.30 29.77
CA ALA A 338 17.99 -10.58 29.64
C ALA A 338 19.13 -11.47 29.11
N THR A 339 19.10 -12.79 29.42
CA THR A 339 20.08 -13.75 28.90
C THR A 339 19.77 -14.12 27.45
N ARG A 340 18.50 -14.23 27.09
CA ARG A 340 18.07 -14.57 25.73
C ARG A 340 18.22 -13.42 24.76
N LEU A 341 17.99 -12.21 25.21
CA LEU A 341 18.09 -10.95 24.43
C LEU A 341 19.04 -9.97 25.15
N PRO A 342 20.35 -10.24 25.24
CA PRO A 342 21.27 -9.35 25.93
C PRO A 342 21.36 -7.97 25.26
N ILE A 343 21.80 -6.96 26.03
CA ILE A 343 22.05 -5.61 25.48
C ILE A 343 23.01 -5.73 24.29
N GLY A 344 22.69 -5.03 23.20
CA GLY A 344 23.39 -5.11 21.93
C GLY A 344 22.79 -6.14 20.95
N SER A 345 21.89 -7.03 21.38
CA SER A 345 21.18 -7.93 20.46
C SER A 345 20.36 -7.13 19.46
N ARG A 346 20.35 -7.60 18.21
CA ARG A 346 19.51 -7.02 17.16
C ARG A 346 18.24 -7.80 16.99
N LEU A 347 17.14 -7.08 16.84
CA LEU A 347 15.79 -7.60 16.59
C LEU A 347 15.20 -6.91 15.37
N ARG A 348 14.19 -7.54 14.77
CA ARG A 348 13.35 -6.93 13.75
C ARG A 348 11.93 -6.85 14.26
N ILE A 349 11.27 -5.73 14.02
CA ILE A 349 9.87 -5.52 14.37
C ILE A 349 9.05 -5.52 13.09
N LEU A 350 8.12 -6.47 12.95
CA LEU A 350 7.16 -6.46 11.85
C LEU A 350 6.11 -5.38 12.11
N PRO A 351 5.81 -4.50 11.12
CA PRO A 351 4.91 -3.38 11.34
C PRO A 351 3.44 -3.82 11.33
N ASN A 352 2.61 -3.13 12.13
CA ASN A 352 1.17 -3.24 12.00
C ASN A 352 0.68 -2.75 10.64
N HIS A 353 1.20 -1.60 10.17
CA HIS A 353 0.81 -0.95 8.92
C HIS A 353 2.05 -0.48 8.15
N ALA A 354 2.39 -1.18 7.09
CA ALA A 354 3.60 -0.93 6.30
C ALA A 354 3.70 0.50 5.77
N CYS A 355 2.57 1.11 5.34
CA CYS A 355 2.58 2.48 4.81
C CYS A 355 2.97 3.50 5.89
N ALA A 356 2.41 3.35 7.09
CA ALA A 356 2.65 4.26 8.21
C ALA A 356 4.08 4.14 8.74
N THR A 357 4.59 2.90 8.89
CA THR A 357 5.97 2.63 9.31
C THR A 357 6.96 3.09 8.25
N GLY A 358 6.75 2.74 6.98
CA GLY A 358 7.62 3.19 5.89
C GLY A 358 7.71 4.71 5.78
N ALA A 359 6.64 5.44 6.18
CA ALA A 359 6.63 6.91 6.15
C ALA A 359 7.57 7.56 7.17
N GLN A 360 8.08 6.83 8.16
CA GLN A 360 9.02 7.33 9.16
C GLN A 360 10.47 7.37 8.65
N PHE A 361 10.75 6.75 7.50
CA PHE A 361 12.10 6.60 6.95
C PHE A 361 12.21 7.24 5.57
N SER A 362 13.36 7.83 5.27
CA SER A 362 13.72 8.37 3.94
C SER A 362 14.34 7.33 3.01
N GLU A 363 14.66 6.14 3.53
CA GLU A 363 15.32 5.06 2.82
C GLU A 363 15.01 3.70 3.44
N TYR A 364 15.24 2.66 2.67
CA TYR A 364 15.20 1.27 3.11
C TYR A 364 16.59 0.64 2.95
N GLN A 365 16.96 -0.23 3.88
CA GLN A 365 18.06 -1.17 3.71
C GLN A 365 17.48 -2.47 3.14
N ALA A 366 17.66 -2.71 1.85
CA ALA A 366 17.17 -3.91 1.20
C ALA A 366 18.19 -5.04 1.35
N ILE A 367 17.75 -6.12 1.97
CA ILE A 367 18.58 -7.33 2.14
C ILE A 367 18.31 -8.27 0.99
N THR A 368 19.32 -8.46 0.14
CA THR A 368 19.23 -9.35 -1.03
C THR A 368 19.26 -10.82 -0.62
N ALA A 369 18.96 -11.72 -1.55
CA ALA A 369 19.05 -13.17 -1.33
C ALA A 369 20.47 -13.65 -0.93
N HIS A 370 21.50 -12.85 -1.24
CA HIS A 370 22.89 -13.11 -0.86
C HIS A 370 23.30 -12.44 0.45
N GLY A 371 22.36 -11.89 1.19
CA GLY A 371 22.62 -11.20 2.45
C GLY A 371 23.31 -9.83 2.31
N VAL A 372 23.36 -9.26 1.11
CA VAL A 372 23.98 -7.93 0.88
C VAL A 372 22.93 -6.86 1.09
N ALA A 373 23.26 -5.88 1.95
CA ALA A 373 22.43 -4.68 2.14
C ALA A 373 22.63 -3.70 0.98
N GLN A 374 21.52 -3.20 0.44
CA GLN A 374 21.50 -2.14 -0.55
C GLN A 374 20.61 -1.01 -0.03
N GLN A 375 21.08 0.24 -0.13
CA GLN A 375 20.29 1.41 0.24
C GLN A 375 19.34 1.80 -0.89
N TRP A 376 18.04 1.79 -0.61
CA TRP A 376 16.99 2.20 -1.54
C TRP A 376 16.29 3.44 -1.04
N ARG A 377 16.35 4.51 -1.82
CA ARG A 377 15.72 5.78 -1.47
C ARG A 377 14.19 5.67 -1.47
N ARG A 378 13.56 6.22 -0.45
CA ARG A 378 12.13 6.43 -0.35
C ARG A 378 11.80 7.91 -0.62
N PHE A 379 10.67 8.16 -1.29
CA PHE A 379 10.15 9.52 -1.45
C PHE A 379 9.29 9.91 -0.27
N ASP A 380 9.35 11.17 0.11
CA ASP A 380 8.55 11.78 1.16
C ASP A 380 7.81 13.04 0.64
N GLY A 381 6.93 13.60 1.46
CA GLY A 381 6.15 14.80 1.12
C GLY A 381 5.01 14.56 0.12
N TRP A 382 4.35 15.68 -0.27
CA TRP A 382 3.14 15.69 -1.10
C TRP A 382 3.26 16.49 -2.40
#